data_9adb0332e842b92306d8aead80bbb2a2
#
_entry.id   9adb0332e842b92306d8aead80bbb2a2
#
_cell.length_a   1.000
_cell.length_b   1.000
_cell.length_c   1.000
_cell.angle_alpha   90.00
_cell.angle_beta   90.00
_cell.angle_gamma   90.00
#
_symmetry.space_group_name_H-M   'P 1'
#
loop_
_entity.id
_entity.type
_entity.pdbx_description
1 polymer ?
#
loop_
_entity_poly.entity_id
_entity_poly.type
_entity_poly.pdbx_seq_one_letter_code
_entity_poly.pdbx_strand_id
1 'polypeptide(L)'
;RQMCIRDSLMLKAERTSLNILQHMSGISTYTNKCVELVKGTNASIADTRKTLPGLRPLQKYAVTVGGGRNHRYNLTDAAMLKDNHIDAYGGITPAVNALRQKAGHMLQIEVETRNLDEVQEAVDCGVNVIMLDNMDCPTMAQAVKLVNGRAKLEASGNVTMENIREVAETGVDIISLGALTHSVKAFDISMKWKK
;
A
#
# COMPACT_ATOMS: atom_id res chain seq x y z
N ARG A 1 38.78 -11.03 28.59
CA ARG A 1 38.98 -11.27 27.14
C ARG A 1 37.69 -11.61 26.37
N GLN A 2 36.80 -12.44 26.92
CA GLN A 2 35.51 -12.75 26.26
C GLN A 2 34.60 -11.53 26.17
N MET A 3 34.54 -10.64 27.17
CA MET A 3 33.80 -9.36 27.09
C MET A 3 34.31 -8.48 25.95
N CYS A 4 35.61 -8.36 25.76
CA CYS A 4 36.18 -7.55 24.66
C CYS A 4 35.81 -8.02 23.26
N ILE A 5 35.65 -9.32 23.02
CA ILE A 5 35.23 -9.87 21.72
C ILE A 5 33.76 -9.58 21.49
N ARG A 6 32.93 -9.76 22.50
CA ARG A 6 31.48 -9.45 22.44
C ARG A 6 31.23 -7.95 22.17
N ASP A 7 31.92 -7.08 22.89
CA ASP A 7 31.85 -5.63 22.75
C ASP A 7 32.32 -5.20 21.36
N SER A 8 33.42 -5.77 20.85
CA SER A 8 33.91 -5.49 19.50
C SER A 8 32.91 -5.89 18.40
N LEU A 9 32.21 -7.03 18.55
CA LEU A 9 31.18 -7.46 17.60
C LEU A 9 29.95 -6.53 17.66
N MET A 10 29.51 -6.13 18.84
CA MET A 10 28.40 -5.19 19.03
C MET A 10 28.74 -3.86 18.40
N LEU A 11 29.92 -3.30 18.63
CA LEU A 11 30.34 -2.02 18.03
C LEU A 11 30.40 -2.09 16.49
N LYS A 12 30.84 -3.22 15.92
CA LYS A 12 30.87 -3.43 14.46
C LYS A 12 29.49 -3.51 13.85
N ALA A 13 28.54 -4.16 14.54
CA ALA A 13 27.17 -4.37 14.06
C ALA A 13 26.27 -3.15 14.34
N GLU A 14 26.61 -2.32 15.33
CA GLU A 14 25.78 -1.24 15.85
C GLU A 14 25.24 -0.33 14.75
N ARG A 15 26.11 0.24 13.94
CA ARG A 15 25.68 1.25 12.94
C ARG A 15 24.72 0.66 11.92
N THR A 16 25.01 -0.51 11.40
CA THR A 16 24.12 -1.18 10.42
C THR A 16 22.76 -1.52 11.05
N SER A 17 22.76 -2.06 12.26
CA SER A 17 21.53 -2.40 12.98
C SER A 17 20.70 -1.15 13.29
N LEU A 18 21.33 -0.08 13.75
CA LEU A 18 20.66 1.19 14.03
C LEU A 18 20.09 1.83 12.76
N ASN A 19 20.79 1.80 11.64
CA ASN A 19 20.28 2.35 10.38
C ASN A 19 19.00 1.64 9.93
N ILE A 20 18.97 0.30 10.02
CA ILE A 20 17.78 -0.49 9.71
C ILE A 20 16.65 -0.18 10.70
N LEU A 21 16.95 -0.19 12.00
CA LEU A 21 15.97 0.06 13.06
C LEU A 21 15.37 1.47 12.96
N GLN A 22 16.19 2.49 12.71
CA GLN A 22 15.77 3.87 12.51
C GLN A 22 14.81 3.99 11.32
N HIS A 23 15.15 3.36 10.20
CA HIS A 23 14.33 3.37 9.00
C HIS A 23 12.98 2.67 9.22
N MET A 24 12.99 1.46 9.76
CA MET A 24 11.77 0.69 10.05
C MET A 24 10.88 1.40 11.08
N SER A 25 11.47 1.98 12.13
CA SER A 25 10.72 2.75 13.14
C SER A 25 10.06 3.99 12.54
N GLY A 26 10.73 4.65 11.59
CA GLY A 26 10.15 5.75 10.82
C GLY A 26 8.91 5.31 10.04
N ILE A 27 9.00 4.17 9.33
CA ILE A 27 7.88 3.58 8.58
C ILE A 27 6.71 3.26 9.53
N SER A 28 6.97 2.52 10.61
CA SER A 28 5.92 2.14 11.58
C SER A 28 5.26 3.36 12.21
N THR A 29 6.04 4.38 12.58
CA THR A 29 5.53 5.61 13.17
C THR A 29 4.66 6.40 12.18
N TYR A 30 5.11 6.54 10.93
CA TYR A 30 4.33 7.23 9.90
C TYR A 30 3.05 6.48 9.55
N THR A 31 3.14 5.14 9.41
CA THR A 31 1.98 4.28 9.18
C THR A 31 0.96 4.41 10.31
N ASN A 32 1.41 4.35 11.57
CA ASN A 32 0.52 4.49 12.72
C ASN A 32 -0.22 5.82 12.74
N LYS A 33 0.45 6.92 12.40
CA LYS A 33 -0.21 8.23 12.25
C LYS A 33 -1.31 8.21 11.20
N CYS A 34 -1.06 7.60 10.03
CA CYS A 34 -2.08 7.46 8.99
C CYS A 34 -3.26 6.59 9.47
N VAL A 35 -2.98 5.48 10.16
CA VAL A 35 -4.01 4.59 10.72
C VAL A 35 -4.90 5.32 11.74
N GLU A 36 -4.31 6.10 12.65
CA GLU A 36 -5.09 6.88 13.63
C GLU A 36 -5.96 7.95 12.97
N LEU A 37 -5.50 8.57 11.85
CA LEU A 37 -6.29 9.55 11.11
C LEU A 37 -7.55 8.97 10.46
N VAL A 38 -7.52 7.70 10.04
CA VAL A 38 -8.68 7.04 9.42
C VAL A 38 -9.54 6.24 10.41
N LYS A 39 -9.21 6.29 11.68
CA LYS A 39 -9.93 5.56 12.72
C LYS A 39 -11.41 5.95 12.77
N GLY A 40 -12.28 4.94 12.91
CA GLY A 40 -13.73 5.12 12.89
C GLY A 40 -14.36 5.19 11.50
N THR A 41 -13.57 5.04 10.43
CA THR A 41 -14.06 4.81 9.07
C THR A 41 -13.89 3.33 8.68
N ASN A 42 -14.36 2.95 7.48
CA ASN A 42 -14.16 1.61 6.94
C ASN A 42 -12.77 1.42 6.29
N ALA A 43 -12.04 2.52 6.05
CA ALA A 43 -10.79 2.49 5.32
C ALA A 43 -9.66 1.86 6.13
N SER A 44 -8.84 1.05 5.47
CA SER A 44 -7.58 0.54 5.98
C SER A 44 -6.41 1.14 5.20
N ILE A 45 -5.30 1.41 5.88
CA ILE A 45 -4.08 1.93 5.27
C ILE A 45 -3.26 0.77 4.72
N ALA A 46 -2.82 0.87 3.46
CA ALA A 46 -1.99 -0.12 2.81
C ALA A 46 -0.69 0.46 2.25
N ASP A 47 0.34 -0.38 2.18
CA ASP A 47 1.58 -0.06 1.46
C ASP A 47 1.42 -0.28 -0.06
N THR A 48 2.53 -0.18 -0.77
CA THR A 48 2.64 -0.45 -2.21
C THR A 48 3.90 -1.26 -2.51
N ARG A 49 4.19 -1.47 -3.80
CA ARG A 49 5.47 -2.01 -4.25
C ARG A 49 6.58 -0.96 -4.43
N LYS A 50 6.31 0.31 -4.14
CA LYS A 50 7.29 1.40 -4.17
C LYS A 50 8.21 1.32 -2.95
N THR A 51 9.05 0.28 -2.90
CA THR A 51 9.97 -0.02 -1.80
C THR A 51 11.42 0.16 -2.24
N LEU A 52 12.32 0.39 -1.28
CA LEU A 52 13.75 0.42 -1.56
C LEU A 52 14.23 -0.98 -2.03
N PRO A 53 15.13 -1.06 -3.03
CA PRO A 53 15.69 -2.33 -3.48
C PRO A 53 16.29 -3.12 -2.33
N GLY A 54 15.95 -4.41 -2.26
CA GLY A 54 16.42 -5.33 -1.21
C GLY A 54 15.76 -5.18 0.16
N LEU A 55 15.02 -4.09 0.43
CA LEU A 55 14.45 -3.83 1.76
C LEU A 55 12.93 -4.08 1.84
N ARG A 56 12.28 -4.55 0.78
CA ARG A 56 10.82 -4.78 0.76
C ARG A 56 10.31 -5.63 1.92
N PRO A 57 10.95 -6.75 2.31
CA PRO A 57 10.48 -7.55 3.44
C PRO A 57 10.43 -6.75 4.75
N LEU A 58 11.50 -5.99 5.02
CA LEU A 58 11.62 -5.19 6.24
C LEU A 58 10.64 -4.00 6.23
N GLN A 59 10.51 -3.31 5.09
CA GLN A 59 9.62 -2.17 4.96
C GLN A 59 8.15 -2.57 5.10
N LYS A 60 7.73 -3.65 4.43
CA LYS A 60 6.36 -4.17 4.55
C LYS A 60 6.05 -4.70 5.96
N TYR A 61 7.01 -5.35 6.61
CA TYR A 61 6.88 -5.72 8.03
C TYR A 61 6.68 -4.48 8.91
N ALA A 62 7.47 -3.43 8.70
CA ALA A 62 7.33 -2.20 9.48
C ALA A 62 5.96 -1.51 9.30
N VAL A 63 5.35 -1.61 8.12
CA VAL A 63 3.97 -1.14 7.87
C VAL A 63 2.98 -1.91 8.75
N THR A 64 3.08 -3.23 8.83
CA THR A 64 2.17 -4.03 9.68
C THR A 64 2.36 -3.73 11.16
N VAL A 65 3.58 -3.49 11.61
CA VAL A 65 3.87 -3.05 12.99
C VAL A 65 3.20 -1.71 13.31
N GLY A 66 3.11 -0.80 12.32
CA GLY A 66 2.39 0.47 12.44
C GLY A 66 0.86 0.35 12.39
N GLY A 67 0.30 -0.85 12.21
CA GLY A 67 -1.13 -1.12 12.11
C GLY A 67 -1.69 -1.02 10.69
N GLY A 68 -0.85 -0.81 9.69
CA GLY A 68 -1.22 -0.87 8.27
C GLY A 68 -1.33 -2.31 7.76
N ARG A 69 -1.71 -2.42 6.49
CA ARG A 69 -1.81 -3.69 5.75
C ARG A 69 -0.82 -3.72 4.59
N ASN A 70 -0.45 -4.91 4.16
CA ASN A 70 0.38 -5.07 2.98
C ASN A 70 -0.51 -5.23 1.74
N HIS A 71 -0.26 -4.42 0.73
CA HIS A 71 -0.65 -4.70 -0.64
C HIS A 71 0.18 -5.87 -1.19
N ARG A 72 -0.13 -6.41 -2.38
CA ARG A 72 0.62 -7.51 -3.00
C ARG A 72 2.13 -7.31 -2.85
N TYR A 73 2.81 -8.39 -2.50
CA TYR A 73 4.25 -8.38 -2.25
C TYR A 73 5.05 -8.36 -3.56
N ASN A 74 4.55 -9.11 -4.54
CA ASN A 74 5.16 -9.28 -5.86
C ASN A 74 4.08 -9.39 -6.96
N LEU A 75 4.47 -9.79 -8.16
CA LEU A 75 3.57 -9.92 -9.32
C LEU A 75 2.82 -11.26 -9.36
N THR A 76 3.12 -12.19 -8.45
CA THR A 76 2.46 -13.51 -8.38
C THR A 76 1.34 -13.57 -7.36
N ASP A 77 1.22 -12.61 -6.43
CA ASP A 77 0.22 -12.63 -5.38
C ASP A 77 -1.18 -12.25 -5.90
N ALA A 78 -1.23 -11.26 -6.80
CA ALA A 78 -2.46 -10.78 -7.42
C ALA A 78 -2.13 -10.11 -8.76
N ALA A 79 -3.04 -10.19 -9.71
CA ALA A 79 -2.93 -9.44 -10.96
C ALA A 79 -3.44 -8.01 -10.77
N MET A 80 -2.79 -7.05 -11.39
CA MET A 80 -3.23 -5.67 -11.48
C MET A 80 -3.17 -5.22 -12.92
N LEU A 81 -4.28 -4.79 -13.45
CA LEU A 81 -4.38 -4.15 -14.76
C LEU A 81 -4.29 -2.65 -14.57
N LYS A 82 -3.30 -2.06 -15.21
CA LYS A 82 -3.02 -0.63 -15.20
C LYS A 82 -3.41 0.01 -16.54
N ASP A 83 -3.42 1.34 -16.57
CA ASP A 83 -3.68 2.16 -17.76
C ASP A 83 -3.04 1.58 -19.04
N ASN A 84 -1.74 1.36 -19.03
CA ASN A 84 -1.01 0.81 -20.17
C ASN A 84 -1.49 -0.59 -20.60
N HIS A 85 -1.95 -1.43 -19.67
CA HIS A 85 -2.50 -2.75 -20.02
C HIS A 85 -3.89 -2.58 -20.62
N ILE A 86 -4.72 -1.72 -20.04
CA ILE A 86 -6.08 -1.44 -20.49
C ILE A 86 -6.05 -0.85 -21.91
N ASP A 87 -5.19 0.14 -22.14
CA ASP A 87 -5.03 0.79 -23.44
C ASP A 87 -4.51 -0.20 -24.50
N ALA A 88 -3.54 -1.06 -24.14
CA ALA A 88 -2.99 -2.07 -25.06
C ALA A 88 -4.02 -3.13 -25.50
N TYR A 89 -5.01 -3.44 -24.66
CA TYR A 89 -6.09 -4.39 -24.99
C TYR A 89 -7.36 -3.71 -25.51
N GLY A 90 -7.40 -2.38 -25.56
CA GLY A 90 -8.53 -1.60 -26.07
C GLY A 90 -9.72 -1.50 -25.09
N GLY A 91 -9.49 -1.66 -23.78
CA GLY A 91 -10.48 -1.51 -22.72
C GLY A 91 -10.32 -2.47 -21.56
N ILE A 92 -11.08 -2.26 -20.49
CA ILE A 92 -11.02 -3.09 -19.27
C ILE A 92 -11.55 -4.50 -19.54
N THR A 93 -12.70 -4.62 -20.19
CA THR A 93 -13.33 -5.90 -20.49
C THR A 93 -12.43 -6.85 -21.28
N PRO A 94 -11.84 -6.43 -22.43
CA PRO A 94 -10.92 -7.32 -23.16
C PRO A 94 -9.65 -7.64 -22.35
N ALA A 95 -9.11 -6.70 -21.58
CA ALA A 95 -7.94 -6.92 -20.73
C ALA A 95 -8.22 -7.96 -19.63
N VAL A 96 -9.35 -7.83 -18.91
CA VAL A 96 -9.78 -8.77 -17.86
C VAL A 96 -10.03 -10.17 -18.44
N ASN A 97 -10.68 -10.25 -19.60
CA ASN A 97 -10.96 -11.54 -20.26
C ASN A 97 -9.67 -12.24 -20.70
N ALA A 98 -8.73 -11.51 -21.30
CA ALA A 98 -7.43 -12.04 -21.68
C ALA A 98 -6.61 -12.52 -20.48
N LEU A 99 -6.69 -11.81 -19.36
CA LEU A 99 -6.05 -12.21 -18.11
C LEU A 99 -6.67 -13.49 -17.56
N ARG A 100 -8.02 -13.60 -17.48
CA ARG A 100 -8.73 -14.76 -16.95
C ARG A 100 -8.47 -16.04 -17.74
N GLN A 101 -8.23 -15.96 -19.05
CA GLN A 101 -7.86 -17.12 -19.85
C GLN A 101 -6.51 -17.72 -19.45
N LYS A 102 -5.60 -16.94 -18.86
CA LYS A 102 -4.25 -17.37 -18.48
C LYS A 102 -4.07 -17.52 -16.97
N ALA A 103 -4.90 -16.88 -16.18
CA ALA A 103 -4.80 -16.86 -14.72
C ALA A 103 -5.51 -18.05 -14.09
N GLY A 104 -4.96 -18.58 -12.98
CA GLY A 104 -5.65 -19.54 -12.16
C GLY A 104 -6.86 -18.91 -11.44
N HIS A 105 -7.87 -19.72 -11.17
CA HIS A 105 -9.15 -19.29 -10.54
C HIS A 105 -9.00 -18.67 -9.14
N MET A 106 -7.88 -18.89 -8.46
CA MET A 106 -7.59 -18.31 -7.14
C MET A 106 -6.94 -16.92 -7.20
N LEU A 107 -6.57 -16.44 -8.39
CA LEU A 107 -5.91 -15.16 -8.54
C LEU A 107 -6.91 -14.00 -8.43
N GLN A 108 -6.67 -13.10 -7.48
CA GLN A 108 -7.42 -11.85 -7.40
C GLN A 108 -7.00 -10.88 -8.51
N ILE A 109 -7.99 -10.17 -9.05
CA ILE A 109 -7.80 -9.18 -10.11
C ILE A 109 -8.14 -7.81 -9.55
N GLU A 110 -7.20 -6.90 -9.68
CA GLU A 110 -7.32 -5.49 -9.40
C GLU A 110 -7.25 -4.70 -10.72
N VAL A 111 -8.09 -3.68 -10.86
CA VAL A 111 -8.12 -2.79 -12.02
C VAL A 111 -7.98 -1.34 -11.57
N GLU A 112 -6.98 -0.65 -12.12
CA GLU A 112 -6.78 0.79 -11.97
C GLU A 112 -7.75 1.54 -12.91
N THR A 113 -8.55 2.47 -12.37
CA THR A 113 -9.57 3.21 -13.10
C THR A 113 -9.36 4.70 -13.00
N ARG A 114 -9.66 5.43 -14.07
CA ARG A 114 -9.42 6.88 -14.23
C ARG A 114 -10.70 7.72 -14.13
N ASN A 115 -11.87 7.10 -14.23
CA ASN A 115 -13.18 7.75 -14.23
C ASN A 115 -14.30 6.76 -13.86
N LEU A 116 -15.52 7.27 -13.69
CA LEU A 116 -16.69 6.46 -13.28
C LEU A 116 -17.16 5.46 -14.33
N ASP A 117 -16.96 5.74 -15.61
CA ASP A 117 -17.31 4.79 -16.68
C ASP A 117 -16.41 3.56 -16.62
N GLU A 118 -15.11 3.75 -16.38
CA GLU A 118 -14.16 2.65 -16.14
C GLU A 118 -14.47 1.89 -14.85
N VAL A 119 -14.91 2.58 -13.79
CA VAL A 119 -15.38 1.93 -12.55
C VAL A 119 -16.57 1.03 -12.84
N GLN A 120 -17.55 1.51 -13.61
CA GLN A 120 -18.72 0.70 -14.00
C GLN A 120 -18.31 -0.52 -14.82
N GLU A 121 -17.44 -0.34 -15.83
CA GLU A 121 -16.93 -1.45 -16.63
C GLU A 121 -16.18 -2.50 -15.79
N ALA A 122 -15.34 -2.06 -14.84
CA ALA A 122 -14.63 -2.95 -13.92
C ALA A 122 -15.59 -3.74 -13.01
N VAL A 123 -16.65 -3.09 -12.51
CA VAL A 123 -17.72 -3.74 -11.73
C VAL A 123 -18.42 -4.80 -12.57
N ASP A 124 -18.81 -4.47 -13.81
CA ASP A 124 -19.52 -5.40 -14.70
C ASP A 124 -18.65 -6.59 -15.09
N CYS A 125 -17.34 -6.41 -15.14
CA CYS A 125 -16.38 -7.49 -15.27
C CYS A 125 -16.25 -8.38 -14.01
N GLY A 126 -16.78 -7.98 -12.85
CA GLY A 126 -16.69 -8.74 -11.60
C GLY A 126 -15.25 -8.90 -11.11
N VAL A 127 -14.46 -7.83 -11.12
CA VAL A 127 -13.10 -7.81 -10.55
C VAL A 127 -13.16 -7.73 -9.03
N ASN A 128 -12.07 -8.12 -8.36
CA ASN A 128 -12.05 -8.20 -6.90
C ASN A 128 -11.79 -6.83 -6.23
N VAL A 129 -10.93 -6.03 -6.85
CA VAL A 129 -10.52 -4.71 -6.36
C VAL A 129 -10.56 -3.71 -7.51
N ILE A 130 -11.09 -2.52 -7.25
CA ILE A 130 -11.08 -1.39 -8.18
C ILE A 130 -10.30 -0.26 -7.54
N MET A 131 -9.20 0.13 -8.16
CA MET A 131 -8.39 1.24 -7.72
C MET A 131 -8.87 2.53 -8.38
N LEU A 132 -9.19 3.52 -7.57
CA LEU A 132 -9.56 4.88 -7.97
C LEU A 132 -8.27 5.70 -8.03
N ASP A 133 -7.69 5.83 -9.23
CA ASP A 133 -6.40 6.50 -9.39
C ASP A 133 -6.56 8.01 -9.55
N ASN A 134 -6.00 8.76 -8.61
CA ASN A 134 -6.01 10.23 -8.59
C ASN A 134 -7.39 10.89 -8.70
N MET A 135 -8.48 10.21 -8.29
CA MET A 135 -9.81 10.78 -8.25
C MET A 135 -9.97 11.74 -7.06
N ASP A 136 -10.87 12.73 -7.20
CA ASP A 136 -11.26 13.61 -6.09
C ASP A 136 -12.28 12.93 -5.15
N CYS A 137 -12.45 13.46 -3.94
CA CYS A 137 -13.35 12.89 -2.95
C CYS A 137 -14.81 12.81 -3.39
N PRO A 138 -15.39 13.82 -4.09
CA PRO A 138 -16.72 13.73 -4.66
C PRO A 138 -16.89 12.57 -5.66
N THR A 139 -15.92 12.36 -6.54
CA THR A 139 -15.91 11.24 -7.50
C THR A 139 -15.75 9.89 -6.80
N MET A 140 -14.85 9.79 -5.79
CA MET A 140 -14.72 8.59 -4.96
C MET A 140 -16.03 8.22 -4.27
N ALA A 141 -16.75 9.20 -3.70
CA ALA A 141 -18.05 8.97 -3.06
C ALA A 141 -19.12 8.48 -4.06
N GLN A 142 -19.08 8.94 -5.32
CA GLN A 142 -19.92 8.41 -6.38
C GLN A 142 -19.54 6.97 -6.75
N ALA A 143 -18.24 6.68 -6.86
CA ALA A 143 -17.74 5.33 -7.12
C ALA A 143 -18.17 4.34 -6.01
N VAL A 144 -18.12 4.76 -4.74
CA VAL A 144 -18.59 3.94 -3.60
C VAL A 144 -20.07 3.55 -3.77
N LYS A 145 -20.91 4.50 -4.13
CA LYS A 145 -22.35 4.25 -4.37
C LYS A 145 -22.57 3.34 -5.59
N LEU A 146 -21.83 3.59 -6.66
CA LEU A 146 -21.91 2.83 -7.91
C LEU A 146 -21.49 1.38 -7.68
N VAL A 147 -20.36 1.14 -7.00
CA VAL A 147 -19.85 -0.22 -6.72
C VAL A 147 -20.74 -0.96 -5.73
N ASN A 148 -21.29 -0.28 -4.72
CA ASN A 148 -22.25 -0.83 -3.76
C ASN A 148 -21.83 -2.19 -3.19
N GLY A 149 -20.56 -2.32 -2.77
CA GLY A 149 -20.00 -3.52 -2.14
C GLY A 149 -19.72 -4.71 -3.07
N ARG A 150 -19.88 -4.57 -4.40
CA ARG A 150 -19.61 -5.62 -5.38
C ARG A 150 -18.11 -5.90 -5.58
N ALA A 151 -17.27 -4.93 -5.28
CA ALA A 151 -15.81 -5.04 -5.27
C ALA A 151 -15.25 -4.22 -4.11
N LYS A 152 -13.98 -4.45 -3.74
CA LYS A 152 -13.26 -3.57 -2.84
C LYS A 152 -12.80 -2.31 -3.58
N LEU A 153 -12.93 -1.16 -2.95
CA LEU A 153 -12.47 0.12 -3.49
C LEU A 153 -11.17 0.54 -2.82
N GLU A 154 -10.16 0.78 -3.62
CA GLU A 154 -8.87 1.30 -3.19
C GLU A 154 -8.67 2.72 -3.73
N ALA A 155 -8.42 3.69 -2.85
CA ALA A 155 -7.99 5.04 -3.23
C ALA A 155 -6.47 5.08 -3.33
N SER A 156 -5.95 5.58 -4.44
CA SER A 156 -4.52 5.73 -4.71
C SER A 156 -4.21 7.05 -5.42
N GLY A 157 -2.99 7.54 -5.20
CA GLY A 157 -2.50 8.78 -5.82
C GLY A 157 -2.83 10.03 -5.02
N ASN A 158 -1.82 10.89 -4.83
CA ASN A 158 -1.91 12.21 -4.17
C ASN A 158 -2.55 12.23 -2.76
N VAL A 159 -2.61 11.08 -2.07
CA VAL A 159 -3.10 11.03 -0.69
C VAL A 159 -1.96 11.39 0.27
N THR A 160 -2.22 12.35 1.15
CA THR A 160 -1.30 12.88 2.15
C THR A 160 -1.94 12.83 3.54
N MET A 161 -1.19 13.15 4.60
CA MET A 161 -1.76 13.21 5.96
C MET A 161 -2.83 14.30 6.11
N GLU A 162 -2.81 15.32 5.28
CA GLU A 162 -3.74 16.45 5.32
C GLU A 162 -5.11 16.08 4.76
N ASN A 163 -5.17 15.21 3.71
CA ASN A 163 -6.42 14.85 3.04
C ASN A 163 -6.89 13.41 3.30
N ILE A 164 -6.07 12.57 3.93
CA ILE A 164 -6.36 11.14 4.15
C ILE A 164 -7.69 10.90 4.89
N ARG A 165 -8.05 11.79 5.82
CA ARG A 165 -9.32 11.70 6.56
C ARG A 165 -10.52 11.91 5.64
N GLU A 166 -10.47 12.93 4.79
CA GLU A 166 -11.50 13.23 3.80
C GLU A 166 -11.67 12.06 2.82
N VAL A 167 -10.55 11.52 2.31
CA VAL A 167 -10.55 10.32 1.46
C VAL A 167 -11.21 9.13 2.17
N ALA A 168 -10.88 8.87 3.43
CA ALA A 168 -11.46 7.76 4.18
C ALA A 168 -12.98 7.93 4.41
N GLU A 169 -13.46 9.17 4.56
CA GLU A 169 -14.88 9.50 4.75
C GLU A 169 -15.72 9.34 3.48
N THR A 170 -15.10 9.21 2.30
CA THR A 170 -15.83 8.86 1.06
C THR A 170 -16.43 7.46 1.09
N GLY A 171 -15.92 6.58 1.97
CA GLY A 171 -16.40 5.22 2.13
C GLY A 171 -15.55 4.16 1.41
N VAL A 172 -14.38 4.51 0.87
CA VAL A 172 -13.44 3.54 0.29
C VAL A 172 -12.95 2.53 1.34
N ASP A 173 -12.60 1.31 0.91
CA ASP A 173 -12.17 0.23 1.80
C ASP A 173 -10.66 0.30 2.13
N ILE A 174 -9.86 0.80 1.18
CA ILE A 174 -8.40 0.78 1.25
C ILE A 174 -7.88 2.14 0.79
N ILE A 175 -6.84 2.63 1.46
CA ILE A 175 -6.06 3.78 1.01
C ILE A 175 -4.62 3.34 0.91
N SER A 176 -4.07 3.28 -0.31
CA SER A 176 -2.69 2.88 -0.53
C SER A 176 -1.75 4.07 -0.65
N LEU A 177 -0.66 4.03 0.11
CA LEU A 177 0.29 5.12 0.26
C LEU A 177 1.71 4.64 -0.06
N GLY A 178 2.24 5.03 -1.21
CA GLY A 178 3.65 4.80 -1.54
C GLY A 178 4.61 5.50 -0.56
N ALA A 179 4.20 6.65 -0.04
CA ALA A 179 4.98 7.45 0.91
C ALA A 179 5.35 6.69 2.20
N LEU A 180 4.58 5.66 2.59
CA LEU A 180 4.91 4.80 3.74
C LEU A 180 6.30 4.16 3.62
N THR A 181 6.76 3.92 2.41
CA THR A 181 8.00 3.16 2.17
C THR A 181 9.06 3.94 1.40
N HIS A 182 8.70 4.82 0.46
CA HIS A 182 9.68 5.53 -0.36
C HIS A 182 10.06 6.93 0.15
N SER A 183 9.28 7.54 1.06
CA SER A 183 9.51 8.93 1.52
C SER A 183 9.54 9.07 3.03
N VAL A 184 9.82 7.99 3.76
CA VAL A 184 9.80 7.99 5.21
C VAL A 184 11.04 8.69 5.79
N LYS A 185 10.83 9.46 6.83
CA LYS A 185 11.92 10.02 7.65
C LYS A 185 12.33 9.00 8.70
N ALA A 186 13.63 8.67 8.74
CA ALA A 186 14.18 7.78 9.76
C ALA A 186 13.96 8.33 11.18
N PHE A 187 13.67 7.45 12.11
CA PHE A 187 13.53 7.80 13.53
C PHE A 187 14.92 7.90 14.17
N ASP A 188 15.18 8.95 14.95
CA ASP A 188 16.50 9.12 15.58
C ASP A 188 16.65 8.21 16.82
N ILE A 189 17.47 7.18 16.70
CA ILE A 189 17.76 6.19 17.74
C ILE A 189 19.25 6.06 17.92
N SER A 190 19.73 6.03 19.16
CA SER A 190 21.13 5.78 19.51
C SER A 190 21.26 4.70 20.57
N MET A 191 22.35 3.96 20.53
CA MET A 191 22.72 3.02 21.57
C MET A 191 23.64 3.70 22.58
N LYS A 192 23.35 3.51 23.89
CA LYS A 192 24.20 4.00 24.99
C LYS A 192 24.52 2.85 25.93
N TRP A 193 25.78 2.76 26.32
CA TRP A 193 26.20 1.83 27.35
C TRP A 193 25.75 2.36 28.71
N LYS A 194 25.08 1.53 29.49
CA LYS A 194 24.94 1.79 30.93
C LYS A 194 26.21 1.34 31.61
N LYS A 195 26.85 2.24 32.35
CA LYS A 195 27.93 1.89 33.30
C LYS A 195 27.39 1.07 34.44
#